data_3767a3159d49a592a72a00dbc3728827
#
_entry.id   3767a3159d49a592a72a00dbc3728827
#
_cell.length_a   1.000
_cell.length_b   1.000
_cell.length_c   1.000
_cell.angle_alpha   90.00
_cell.angle_beta   90.00
_cell.angle_gamma   90.00
#
_symmetry.space_group_name_H-M   'P 1'
#
loop_
_entity.id
_entity.type
_entity.pdbx_description
1 polymer ?
#
loop_
_entity_poly.entity_id
_entity_poly.type
_entity_poly.pdbx_seq_one_letter_code
_entity_poly.pdbx_strand_id
1 'polypeptide(L)'
;KWIKRTFIKYASEMDLALVEGAMGLFDGLGSTDFSSTANVAKVLKLPIIFIVDAKGKVASLLPLLKGFKDFDNEVSIKGIIFNNVNSERHQKLINEVFKNESIQILGFLPFNKKIALSKGRLGLTSPNESEKIIDIDYFANFAEKHLNISKIIKLLKPPDKKNSRFEYSNLIKLKDNRPVAIAEDKIFHFQYPETKEYLKEIGIPVISWNIYDDEEIPIEAKSLIIPGGFPEKYAKHISSSKRSLNSLRNFYKRGFIYAECGGMMLLGQSIQDQNGYKFKMGGILPLKFKKGNLSVGYRYIK
;
A
#
# COMPACT_ATOMS: atom_id res chain seq x y z
N LYS A 1 -2.71 -13.90 -13.85
CA LYS A 1 -2.26 -15.12 -13.10
C LYS A 1 -1.66 -14.78 -11.74
N TRP A 2 -0.73 -13.80 -11.66
CA TRP A 2 0.00 -13.43 -10.43
C TRP A 2 -0.95 -13.06 -9.28
N ILE A 3 -1.83 -12.08 -9.47
CA ILE A 3 -2.79 -11.61 -8.45
C ILE A 3 -3.57 -12.77 -7.81
N LYS A 4 -4.12 -13.68 -8.63
CA LYS A 4 -4.83 -14.87 -8.13
C LYS A 4 -3.97 -15.75 -7.25
N ARG A 5 -2.74 -16.00 -7.66
CA ARG A 5 -1.81 -16.86 -6.94
C ARG A 5 -1.42 -16.24 -5.60
N THR A 6 -1.04 -14.95 -5.60
CA THR A 6 -0.71 -14.22 -4.38
C THR A 6 -1.88 -14.19 -3.40
N PHE A 7 -3.10 -13.89 -3.89
CA PHE A 7 -4.30 -13.90 -3.06
C PHE A 7 -4.56 -15.27 -2.44
N ILE A 8 -4.51 -16.35 -3.23
CA ILE A 8 -4.73 -17.72 -2.74
C ILE A 8 -3.66 -18.07 -1.69
N LYS A 9 -2.40 -17.75 -1.93
CA LYS A 9 -1.31 -18.03 -1.01
C LYS A 9 -1.54 -17.46 0.38
N TYR A 10 -1.92 -16.19 0.47
CA TYR A 10 -2.09 -15.52 1.76
C TYR A 10 -3.47 -15.70 2.38
N ALA A 11 -4.49 -15.95 1.58
CA ALA A 11 -5.87 -16.03 2.05
C ALA A 11 -6.33 -17.45 2.36
N SER A 12 -5.70 -18.50 1.81
CA SER A 12 -6.20 -19.89 1.91
C SER A 12 -6.27 -20.44 3.34
N GLU A 13 -5.43 -19.96 4.24
CA GLU A 13 -5.41 -20.38 5.64
C GLU A 13 -6.22 -19.45 6.55
N MET A 14 -6.79 -18.38 5.99
CA MET A 14 -7.54 -17.38 6.73
C MET A 14 -9.04 -17.69 6.69
N ASP A 15 -9.77 -17.25 7.72
CA ASP A 15 -11.24 -17.34 7.74
C ASP A 15 -11.86 -16.30 6.81
N LEU A 16 -11.24 -15.14 6.70
CA LEU A 16 -11.68 -13.99 5.89
C LEU A 16 -10.49 -13.32 5.23
N ALA A 17 -10.72 -12.76 4.04
CA ALA A 17 -9.75 -11.92 3.36
C ALA A 17 -10.38 -10.59 2.98
N LEU A 18 -9.68 -9.50 3.27
CA LEU A 18 -10.06 -8.15 2.90
C LEU A 18 -9.01 -7.58 1.94
N VAL A 19 -9.47 -7.08 0.79
CA VAL A 19 -8.62 -6.43 -0.21
C VAL A 19 -8.94 -4.95 -0.23
N GLU A 20 -7.99 -4.12 0.15
CA GLU A 20 -8.11 -2.68 0.02
C GLU A 20 -7.79 -2.23 -1.40
N GLY A 21 -8.69 -1.45 -2.01
CA GLY A 21 -8.46 -0.83 -3.30
C GLY A 21 -7.63 0.45 -3.18
N ALA A 22 -6.85 0.74 -4.19
CA ALA A 22 -6.11 1.99 -4.31
C ALA A 22 -6.73 2.88 -5.39
N MET A 23 -6.73 4.20 -5.17
CA MET A 23 -7.29 5.20 -6.10
C MET A 23 -8.80 5.03 -6.34
N GLY A 24 -9.34 5.56 -7.44
CA GLY A 24 -10.72 5.33 -7.83
C GLY A 24 -10.96 3.91 -8.35
N LEU A 25 -12.21 3.46 -8.28
CA LEU A 25 -12.58 2.06 -8.58
C LEU A 25 -12.10 1.61 -9.97
N PHE A 26 -12.23 2.47 -10.97
CA PHE A 26 -11.87 2.19 -12.36
C PHE A 26 -10.56 2.87 -12.80
N ASP A 27 -9.87 3.57 -11.89
CA ASP A 27 -8.63 4.25 -12.22
C ASP A 27 -7.50 3.20 -12.36
N GLY A 28 -7.04 3.03 -13.58
CA GLY A 28 -6.00 2.07 -13.95
C GLY A 28 -4.88 2.69 -14.77
N LEU A 29 -4.29 1.90 -15.65
CA LEU A 29 -3.19 2.34 -16.50
C LEU A 29 -3.69 3.30 -17.59
N GLY A 30 -3.25 4.55 -17.51
CA GLY A 30 -3.69 5.59 -18.46
C GLY A 30 -5.18 5.87 -18.34
N SER A 31 -5.91 5.72 -19.43
CA SER A 31 -7.38 5.89 -19.50
C SER A 31 -8.16 4.56 -19.44
N THR A 32 -7.47 3.45 -19.09
CA THR A 32 -8.09 2.13 -19.04
C THR A 32 -8.33 1.69 -17.59
N ASP A 33 -9.18 0.66 -17.40
CA ASP A 33 -9.38 0.00 -16.12
C ASP A 33 -8.31 -1.07 -15.81
N PHE A 34 -7.36 -1.29 -16.71
CA PHE A 34 -6.30 -2.27 -16.50
C PHE A 34 -5.47 -1.95 -15.26
N SER A 35 -5.30 -2.91 -14.36
CA SER A 35 -4.69 -2.76 -13.04
C SER A 35 -5.46 -1.89 -12.05
N SER A 36 -6.72 -1.52 -12.33
CA SER A 36 -7.60 -0.84 -11.38
C SER A 36 -8.08 -1.77 -10.27
N THR A 37 -8.67 -1.20 -9.23
CA THR A 37 -9.37 -1.95 -8.17
C THR A 37 -10.50 -2.82 -8.75
N ALA A 38 -11.26 -2.31 -9.73
CA ALA A 38 -12.29 -3.07 -10.43
C ALA A 38 -11.70 -4.28 -11.15
N ASN A 39 -10.58 -4.12 -11.84
CA ASN A 39 -9.90 -5.22 -12.53
C ASN A 39 -9.43 -6.29 -11.56
N VAL A 40 -8.89 -5.91 -10.40
CA VAL A 40 -8.49 -6.86 -9.34
C VAL A 40 -9.71 -7.60 -8.80
N ALA A 41 -10.81 -6.90 -8.49
CA ALA A 41 -12.03 -7.50 -7.99
C ALA A 41 -12.64 -8.51 -8.99
N LYS A 42 -12.65 -8.19 -10.30
CA LYS A 42 -13.08 -9.12 -11.35
C LYS A 42 -12.20 -10.37 -11.42
N VAL A 43 -10.87 -10.19 -11.44
CA VAL A 43 -9.91 -11.31 -11.48
C VAL A 43 -10.07 -12.24 -10.28
N LEU A 44 -10.32 -11.70 -9.10
CA LEU A 44 -10.50 -12.47 -7.86
C LEU A 44 -11.95 -12.91 -7.64
N LYS A 45 -12.91 -12.40 -8.42
CA LYS A 45 -14.36 -12.65 -8.27
C LYS A 45 -14.87 -12.24 -6.88
N LEU A 46 -14.37 -11.12 -6.37
CA LEU A 46 -14.74 -10.60 -5.06
C LEU A 46 -15.89 -9.60 -5.15
N PRO A 47 -16.84 -9.63 -4.19
CA PRO A 47 -17.82 -8.57 -4.04
C PRO A 47 -17.13 -7.29 -3.55
N ILE A 48 -17.65 -6.14 -3.96
CA ILE A 48 -17.15 -4.83 -3.57
C ILE A 48 -18.07 -4.20 -2.54
N ILE A 49 -17.49 -3.68 -1.46
CA ILE A 49 -18.09 -2.70 -0.56
C ILE A 49 -17.60 -1.33 -1.01
N PHE A 50 -18.52 -0.52 -1.50
CA PHE A 50 -18.21 0.79 -2.05
C PHE A 50 -18.30 1.87 -0.96
N ILE A 51 -17.21 2.59 -0.72
CA ILE A 51 -17.16 3.67 0.25
C ILE A 51 -17.23 5.00 -0.50
N VAL A 52 -18.23 5.82 -0.20
CA VAL A 52 -18.46 7.09 -0.89
C VAL A 52 -18.50 8.28 0.07
N ASP A 53 -17.84 9.36 -0.30
CA ASP A 53 -17.95 10.63 0.42
C ASP A 53 -19.31 11.29 0.16
N ALA A 54 -20.15 11.30 1.18
CA ALA A 54 -21.51 11.85 1.15
C ALA A 54 -21.59 13.30 1.64
N LYS A 55 -20.45 13.95 1.94
CA LYS A 55 -20.46 15.35 2.44
C LYS A 55 -21.24 16.26 1.50
N GLY A 56 -22.34 16.82 2.00
CA GLY A 56 -23.20 17.75 1.25
C GLY A 56 -23.96 17.13 0.07
N LYS A 57 -24.08 15.80 0.00
CA LYS A 57 -24.76 15.07 -1.07
C LYS A 57 -25.88 14.22 -0.50
N VAL A 58 -26.99 14.12 -1.24
CA VAL A 58 -28.14 13.25 -0.94
C VAL A 58 -28.58 12.54 -2.21
N ALA A 59 -29.47 13.15 -3.00
CA ALA A 59 -30.02 12.55 -4.24
C ALA A 59 -28.94 12.24 -5.29
N SER A 60 -27.89 13.05 -5.38
CA SER A 60 -26.78 12.83 -6.32
C SER A 60 -25.95 11.57 -6.04
N LEU A 61 -26.07 10.96 -4.87
CA LEU A 61 -25.37 9.71 -4.53
C LEU A 61 -25.92 8.52 -5.33
N LEU A 62 -27.22 8.53 -5.65
CA LEU A 62 -27.84 7.44 -6.40
C LEU A 62 -27.38 7.36 -7.87
N PRO A 63 -27.42 8.43 -8.68
CA PRO A 63 -26.89 8.39 -10.02
C PRO A 63 -25.38 8.12 -10.05
N LEU A 64 -24.62 8.58 -9.05
CA LEU A 64 -23.21 8.23 -8.92
C LEU A 64 -23.04 6.70 -8.78
N LEU A 65 -23.76 6.06 -7.88
CA LEU A 65 -23.70 4.61 -7.70
C LEU A 65 -24.15 3.86 -8.95
N LYS A 66 -25.27 4.29 -9.58
CA LYS A 66 -25.76 3.68 -10.81
C LYS A 66 -24.72 3.76 -11.90
N GLY A 67 -24.08 4.92 -12.11
CA GLY A 67 -23.00 5.07 -13.06
C GLY A 67 -21.85 4.07 -12.82
N PHE A 68 -21.44 3.85 -11.59
CA PHE A 68 -20.41 2.85 -11.28
C PHE A 68 -20.87 1.40 -11.56
N LYS A 69 -22.12 1.07 -11.30
CA LYS A 69 -22.68 -0.26 -11.57
C LYS A 69 -22.87 -0.52 -13.08
N ASP A 70 -23.33 0.49 -13.80
CA ASP A 70 -23.66 0.38 -15.22
C ASP A 70 -22.42 0.49 -16.11
N PHE A 71 -21.32 1.08 -15.58
CA PHE A 71 -20.07 1.23 -16.31
C PHE A 71 -19.41 -0.12 -16.65
N ASP A 72 -19.50 -1.10 -15.73
CA ASP A 72 -18.99 -2.45 -15.94
C ASP A 72 -19.84 -3.48 -15.17
N ASN A 73 -20.63 -4.26 -15.91
CA ASN A 73 -21.55 -5.26 -15.34
C ASN A 73 -20.85 -6.47 -14.68
N GLU A 74 -19.55 -6.67 -14.93
CA GLU A 74 -18.76 -7.71 -14.25
C GLU A 74 -18.34 -7.30 -12.83
N VAL A 75 -18.47 -6.01 -12.50
CA VAL A 75 -18.14 -5.49 -11.18
C VAL A 75 -19.32 -5.66 -10.23
N SER A 76 -19.12 -6.41 -9.14
CA SER A 76 -20.18 -6.78 -8.21
C SER A 76 -20.19 -5.88 -6.97
N ILE A 77 -20.81 -4.70 -7.04
CA ILE A 77 -21.00 -3.83 -5.86
C ILE A 77 -22.18 -4.36 -5.05
N LYS A 78 -21.93 -4.88 -3.84
CA LYS A 78 -22.92 -5.53 -2.98
C LYS A 78 -23.33 -4.69 -1.77
N GLY A 79 -22.47 -3.78 -1.34
CA GLY A 79 -22.74 -2.93 -0.19
C GLY A 79 -22.15 -1.55 -0.36
N ILE A 80 -22.71 -0.59 0.36
CA ILE A 80 -22.26 0.79 0.35
C ILE A 80 -22.12 1.32 1.78
N ILE A 81 -21.05 2.08 2.03
CA ILE A 81 -20.81 2.83 3.25
C ILE A 81 -20.74 4.30 2.87
N PHE A 82 -21.53 5.12 3.53
CA PHE A 82 -21.53 6.57 3.35
C PHE A 82 -20.61 7.24 4.37
N ASN A 83 -19.55 7.87 3.89
CA ASN A 83 -18.61 8.61 4.74
C ASN A 83 -19.00 10.10 4.84
N ASN A 84 -18.61 10.76 5.94
CA ASN A 84 -18.90 12.18 6.23
C ASN A 84 -20.39 12.49 6.38
N VAL A 85 -21.16 11.57 6.98
CA VAL A 85 -22.59 11.75 7.30
C VAL A 85 -22.75 12.10 8.77
N ASN A 86 -22.88 13.40 9.10
CA ASN A 86 -22.75 13.92 10.45
C ASN A 86 -24.09 14.11 11.20
N SER A 87 -25.23 13.86 10.58
CA SER A 87 -26.54 14.05 11.23
C SER A 87 -27.54 12.96 10.85
N GLU A 88 -28.46 12.68 11.79
CA GLU A 88 -29.55 11.74 11.56
C GLU A 88 -30.48 12.17 10.41
N ARG A 89 -30.70 13.48 10.27
CA ARG A 89 -31.48 14.02 9.14
C ARG A 89 -30.84 13.63 7.80
N HIS A 90 -29.51 13.76 7.69
CA HIS A 90 -28.77 13.39 6.48
C HIS A 90 -28.89 11.88 6.20
N GLN A 91 -28.76 11.05 7.24
CA GLN A 91 -28.96 9.60 7.13
C GLN A 91 -30.38 9.25 6.64
N LYS A 92 -31.41 9.87 7.19
CA LYS A 92 -32.80 9.65 6.80
C LYS A 92 -33.00 9.99 5.33
N LEU A 93 -32.53 11.15 4.86
CA LEU A 93 -32.65 11.56 3.46
C LEU A 93 -31.92 10.59 2.53
N ILE A 94 -30.73 10.12 2.87
CA ILE A 94 -30.02 9.12 2.05
C ILE A 94 -30.81 7.81 2.02
N ASN A 95 -31.30 7.32 3.17
CA ASN A 95 -32.13 6.12 3.23
C ASN A 95 -33.37 6.21 2.35
N GLU A 96 -34.03 7.35 2.29
CA GLU A 96 -35.19 7.59 1.40
C GLU A 96 -34.80 7.47 -0.09
N VAL A 97 -33.67 8.06 -0.48
CA VAL A 97 -33.16 8.00 -1.87
C VAL A 97 -32.83 6.56 -2.26
N PHE A 98 -32.31 5.75 -1.34
CA PHE A 98 -31.89 4.38 -1.62
C PHE A 98 -32.95 3.32 -1.29
N LYS A 99 -34.16 3.74 -0.88
CA LYS A 99 -35.24 2.84 -0.41
C LYS A 99 -35.59 1.72 -1.40
N ASN A 100 -35.57 2.02 -2.69
CA ASN A 100 -35.96 1.09 -3.76
C ASN A 100 -34.75 0.41 -4.42
N GLU A 101 -33.55 0.60 -3.90
CA GLU A 101 -32.34 -0.01 -4.47
C GLU A 101 -32.00 -1.34 -3.81
N SER A 102 -31.53 -2.28 -4.60
CA SER A 102 -31.13 -3.61 -4.13
C SER A 102 -29.79 -3.64 -3.37
N ILE A 103 -29.05 -2.53 -3.36
CA ILE A 103 -27.77 -2.44 -2.67
C ILE A 103 -27.96 -2.31 -1.15
N GLN A 104 -27.13 -3.02 -0.40
CA GLN A 104 -27.17 -2.94 1.06
C GLN A 104 -26.43 -1.71 1.58
N ILE A 105 -27.12 -0.85 2.32
CA ILE A 105 -26.46 0.19 3.12
C ILE A 105 -25.86 -0.49 4.35
N LEU A 106 -24.53 -0.42 4.46
CA LEU A 106 -23.74 -1.07 5.51
C LEU A 106 -23.40 -0.13 6.67
N GLY A 107 -23.58 1.17 6.48
CA GLY A 107 -23.40 2.14 7.54
C GLY A 107 -23.16 3.57 7.07
N PHE A 108 -23.11 4.45 8.08
CA PHE A 108 -22.90 5.89 7.94
C PHE A 108 -21.80 6.33 8.91
N LEU A 109 -20.66 6.76 8.37
CA LEU A 109 -19.52 7.20 9.16
C LEU A 109 -19.56 8.75 9.30
N PRO A 110 -19.72 9.30 10.51
CA PRO A 110 -19.53 10.73 10.73
C PRO A 110 -18.05 11.10 10.68
N PHE A 111 -17.76 12.36 10.35
CA PHE A 111 -16.40 12.88 10.47
C PHE A 111 -15.96 12.85 11.95
N ASN A 112 -14.79 12.28 12.19
CA ASN A 112 -14.23 12.20 13.54
C ASN A 112 -12.72 12.50 13.51
N LYS A 113 -12.33 13.57 14.18
CA LYS A 113 -10.93 14.01 14.24
C LYS A 113 -9.99 13.00 14.88
N LYS A 114 -10.48 12.16 15.81
CA LYS A 114 -9.66 11.16 16.52
C LYS A 114 -9.26 9.99 15.63
N ILE A 115 -10.07 9.68 14.61
CA ILE A 115 -9.78 8.59 13.66
C ILE A 115 -9.31 9.13 12.30
N ALA A 116 -9.33 10.43 12.10
CA ALA A 116 -8.82 11.03 10.87
C ALA A 116 -7.31 10.94 10.87
N LEU A 117 -6.78 10.05 10.04
CA LEU A 117 -5.33 9.95 9.82
C LEU A 117 -4.83 11.23 9.15
N SER A 118 -3.68 11.71 9.60
CA SER A 118 -3.01 12.83 8.93
C SER A 118 -2.71 12.46 7.48
N LYS A 119 -3.03 13.35 6.55
CA LYS A 119 -2.65 13.17 5.16
C LYS A 119 -1.14 13.28 5.05
N GLY A 120 -0.44 12.16 5.13
CA GLY A 120 0.98 12.08 4.85
C GLY A 120 1.28 12.35 3.38
N ARG A 121 2.55 12.34 3.03
CA ARG A 121 2.97 12.43 1.62
C ARG A 121 2.41 11.24 0.84
N LEU A 122 1.84 11.46 -0.33
CA LEU A 122 1.12 10.46 -1.13
C LEU A 122 -0.13 9.86 -0.44
N GLY A 123 -0.66 10.52 0.59
CA GLY A 123 -1.77 9.97 1.36
C GLY A 123 -1.38 8.85 2.34
N LEU A 124 -0.09 8.56 2.47
CA LEU A 124 0.45 7.48 3.30
C LEU A 124 1.18 8.05 4.52
N THR A 125 1.02 7.40 5.65
CA THR A 125 1.83 7.59 6.85
C THR A 125 2.71 6.37 7.07
N SER A 126 3.90 6.59 7.65
CA SER A 126 4.74 5.46 8.05
C SER A 126 4.00 4.59 9.08
N PRO A 127 4.06 3.25 9.00
CA PRO A 127 3.49 2.36 10.01
C PRO A 127 3.91 2.74 11.42
N ASN A 128 5.18 3.04 11.63
CA ASN A 128 5.74 3.43 12.93
C ASN A 128 5.23 4.78 13.46
N GLU A 129 4.75 5.66 12.60
CA GLU A 129 4.10 6.92 13.00
C GLU A 129 2.63 6.70 13.34
N SER A 130 1.97 5.74 12.71
CA SER A 130 0.58 5.41 12.94
C SER A 130 0.38 4.54 14.19
N GLU A 131 1.30 3.65 14.54
CA GLU A 131 1.20 2.80 15.74
C GLU A 131 1.07 3.60 17.05
N LYS A 132 1.64 4.80 17.11
CA LYS A 132 1.52 5.69 18.29
C LYS A 132 0.19 6.45 18.36
N ILE A 133 -0.61 6.43 17.30
CA ILE A 133 -1.80 7.28 17.15
C ILE A 133 -3.08 6.45 17.09
N ILE A 134 -2.98 5.16 16.78
CA ILE A 134 -4.16 4.30 16.58
C ILE A 134 -4.55 3.65 17.91
N ASP A 135 -5.59 4.18 18.51
CA ASP A 135 -6.34 3.50 19.56
C ASP A 135 -7.31 2.49 18.90
N ILE A 136 -6.87 1.24 18.82
CA ILE A 136 -7.60 0.16 18.13
C ILE A 136 -8.96 -0.06 18.76
N ASP A 137 -9.07 0.01 20.08
CA ASP A 137 -10.34 -0.18 20.79
C ASP A 137 -11.31 0.95 20.47
N TYR A 138 -10.80 2.17 20.38
CA TYR A 138 -11.63 3.31 19.96
C TYR A 138 -12.13 3.16 18.52
N PHE A 139 -11.27 2.67 17.60
CA PHE A 139 -11.67 2.38 16.21
C PHE A 139 -12.71 1.27 16.14
N ALA A 140 -12.53 0.18 16.89
CA ALA A 140 -13.47 -0.94 16.94
C ALA A 140 -14.85 -0.48 17.42
N ASN A 141 -14.90 0.21 18.56
CA ASN A 141 -16.13 0.77 19.12
C ASN A 141 -16.82 1.77 18.16
N PHE A 142 -16.02 2.59 17.48
CA PHE A 142 -16.56 3.51 16.48
C PHE A 142 -17.13 2.75 15.27
N ALA A 143 -16.46 1.72 14.79
CA ALA A 143 -16.94 0.88 13.69
C ALA A 143 -18.24 0.15 14.07
N GLU A 144 -18.31 -0.49 15.23
CA GLU A 144 -19.51 -1.18 15.73
C GLU A 144 -20.71 -0.25 15.86
N LYS A 145 -20.48 0.99 16.30
CA LYS A 145 -21.54 2.00 16.44
C LYS A 145 -22.11 2.45 15.09
N HIS A 146 -21.29 2.53 14.06
CA HIS A 146 -21.63 3.20 12.80
C HIS A 146 -21.77 2.26 11.59
N LEU A 147 -21.30 1.03 11.70
CA LEU A 147 -21.35 0.03 10.64
C LEU A 147 -22.16 -1.19 11.07
N ASN A 148 -22.86 -1.79 10.12
CA ASN A 148 -23.50 -3.08 10.33
C ASN A 148 -22.51 -4.21 10.09
N ILE A 149 -21.68 -4.51 11.11
CA ILE A 149 -20.62 -5.50 11.04
C ILE A 149 -21.14 -6.87 10.62
N SER A 150 -22.31 -7.29 11.13
CA SER A 150 -22.92 -8.58 10.78
C SER A 150 -23.28 -8.68 9.29
N LYS A 151 -23.75 -7.59 8.67
CA LYS A 151 -24.01 -7.56 7.21
C LYS A 151 -22.71 -7.54 6.42
N ILE A 152 -21.70 -6.83 6.90
CA ILE A 152 -20.37 -6.81 6.26
C ILE A 152 -19.79 -8.22 6.23
N ILE A 153 -19.76 -8.92 7.37
CA ILE A 153 -19.24 -10.30 7.45
C ILE A 153 -19.98 -11.24 6.51
N LYS A 154 -21.30 -11.10 6.36
CA LYS A 154 -22.09 -11.92 5.41
C LYS A 154 -21.71 -11.69 3.94
N LEU A 155 -21.19 -10.53 3.60
CA LEU A 155 -20.70 -10.24 2.25
C LEU A 155 -19.30 -10.78 1.99
N LEU A 156 -18.50 -10.99 3.04
CA LEU A 156 -17.16 -11.54 2.92
C LEU A 156 -17.27 -13.04 2.57
N LYS A 157 -16.63 -13.42 1.49
CA LYS A 157 -16.55 -14.84 1.11
C LYS A 157 -15.27 -15.43 1.70
N PRO A 158 -15.35 -16.61 2.32
CA PRO A 158 -14.13 -17.31 2.71
C PRO A 158 -13.31 -17.61 1.44
N PRO A 159 -11.98 -17.56 1.54
CA PRO A 159 -11.11 -17.92 0.43
C PRO A 159 -11.28 -19.40 0.07
N ASP A 160 -11.10 -19.73 -1.22
CA ASP A 160 -11.17 -21.09 -1.69
C ASP A 160 -9.94 -21.89 -1.22
N LYS A 161 -10.18 -22.79 -0.24
CA LYS A 161 -9.12 -23.62 0.37
C LYS A 161 -8.60 -24.75 -0.55
N LYS A 162 -9.31 -25.06 -1.64
CA LYS A 162 -8.99 -26.22 -2.51
C LYS A 162 -7.75 -26.01 -3.39
N ASN A 163 -7.29 -24.77 -3.56
CA ASN A 163 -6.16 -24.42 -4.45
C ASN A 163 -4.94 -23.84 -3.70
N SER A 164 -4.73 -24.23 -2.45
CA SER A 164 -3.74 -23.60 -1.55
C SER A 164 -2.28 -23.94 -1.84
N ARG A 165 -1.94 -24.90 -2.71
CA ARG A 165 -0.56 -25.16 -3.08
C ARG A 165 -0.10 -24.17 -4.12
N PHE A 166 0.55 -23.13 -3.63
CA PHE A 166 1.30 -22.22 -4.46
C PHE A 166 2.74 -22.72 -4.57
N GLU A 167 3.09 -23.20 -5.74
CA GLU A 167 4.49 -23.45 -6.08
C GLU A 167 4.89 -22.41 -7.12
N TYR A 168 6.03 -21.77 -6.93
CA TYR A 168 6.66 -21.03 -8.02
C TYR A 168 7.12 -22.04 -9.06
N SER A 169 6.18 -22.52 -9.90
CA SER A 169 6.49 -23.47 -10.96
C SER A 169 7.53 -22.88 -11.91
N ASN A 170 8.58 -23.65 -12.21
CA ASN A 170 9.69 -23.31 -13.08
C ASN A 170 10.74 -22.33 -12.53
N LEU A 171 10.94 -22.29 -11.21
CA LEU A 171 12.09 -21.59 -10.67
C LEU A 171 13.39 -22.30 -11.03
N ILE A 172 14.26 -21.57 -11.70
CA ILE A 172 15.65 -21.98 -11.88
C ILE A 172 16.36 -21.67 -10.57
N LYS A 173 16.75 -22.69 -9.81
CA LYS A 173 17.64 -22.49 -8.67
C LYS A 173 18.98 -21.97 -9.18
N LEU A 174 19.38 -20.83 -8.68
CA LEU A 174 20.66 -20.24 -9.06
C LEU A 174 21.80 -21.01 -8.39
N LYS A 175 22.89 -21.24 -9.13
CA LYS A 175 24.11 -21.83 -8.58
C LYS A 175 24.83 -20.88 -7.61
N ASP A 176 24.70 -19.57 -7.84
CA ASP A 176 25.26 -18.53 -6.96
C ASP A 176 24.25 -18.22 -5.86
N ASN A 177 24.53 -18.68 -4.65
CA ASN A 177 23.70 -18.53 -3.47
C ASN A 177 24.21 -17.44 -2.51
N ARG A 178 25.04 -16.51 -3.00
CA ARG A 178 25.52 -15.41 -2.17
C ARG A 178 24.36 -14.50 -1.76
N PRO A 179 24.39 -14.00 -0.51
CA PRO A 179 23.26 -13.26 0.04
C PRO A 179 22.95 -11.98 -0.71
N VAL A 180 21.66 -11.61 -0.69
CA VAL A 180 21.15 -10.29 -1.05
C VAL A 180 20.85 -9.53 0.25
N ALA A 181 21.48 -8.36 0.43
CA ALA A 181 21.11 -7.46 1.50
C ALA A 181 19.88 -6.66 1.09
N ILE A 182 18.95 -6.47 2.03
CA ILE A 182 17.76 -5.62 1.82
C ILE A 182 17.76 -4.55 2.92
N ALA A 183 17.68 -3.28 2.52
CA ALA A 183 17.48 -2.20 3.47
C ALA A 183 16.09 -2.34 4.13
N GLU A 184 16.07 -2.50 5.46
CA GLU A 184 14.87 -2.79 6.21
C GLU A 184 14.92 -2.12 7.58
N ASP A 185 14.31 -0.96 7.66
CA ASP A 185 14.22 -0.16 8.87
C ASP A 185 13.01 0.78 8.79
N LYS A 186 12.86 1.69 9.72
CA LYS A 186 11.76 2.67 9.70
C LYS A 186 11.85 3.72 8.59
N ILE A 187 12.96 3.81 7.87
CA ILE A 187 13.14 4.70 6.73
C ILE A 187 12.68 4.00 5.46
N PHE A 188 13.11 2.73 5.26
CA PHE A 188 12.92 1.92 4.07
C PHE A 188 12.01 0.72 4.37
N HIS A 189 10.69 0.94 4.33
CA HIS A 189 9.68 -0.03 4.75
C HIS A 189 8.66 -0.38 3.66
N PHE A 190 8.70 0.25 2.48
CA PHE A 190 7.85 -0.12 1.36
C PHE A 190 8.43 -1.32 0.64
N GLN A 191 8.18 -2.49 1.21
CA GLN A 191 8.68 -3.78 0.70
C GLN A 191 7.50 -4.67 0.30
N TYR A 192 7.74 -5.48 -0.73
CA TYR A 192 6.86 -6.58 -1.09
C TYR A 192 7.37 -7.85 -0.40
N PRO A 193 6.58 -8.47 0.51
CA PRO A 193 6.96 -9.73 1.17
C PRO A 193 7.39 -10.81 0.16
N GLU A 194 6.73 -10.83 -0.99
CA GLU A 194 7.01 -11.75 -2.09
C GLU A 194 8.44 -11.66 -2.62
N THR A 195 9.09 -10.52 -2.53
CA THR A 195 10.49 -10.36 -2.95
C THR A 195 11.41 -11.25 -2.12
N LYS A 196 11.26 -11.23 -0.79
CA LYS A 196 12.04 -12.07 0.12
C LYS A 196 11.73 -13.55 -0.08
N GLU A 197 10.45 -13.87 -0.22
CA GLU A 197 9.99 -15.25 -0.44
C GLU A 197 10.53 -15.81 -1.75
N TYR A 198 10.46 -15.03 -2.81
CA TYR A 198 10.97 -15.43 -4.12
C TYR A 198 12.49 -15.69 -4.08
N LEU A 199 13.25 -14.80 -3.48
CA LEU A 199 14.70 -14.98 -3.32
C LEU A 199 15.01 -16.26 -2.52
N LYS A 200 14.29 -16.49 -1.43
CA LYS A 200 14.44 -17.71 -0.61
C LYS A 200 14.12 -18.98 -1.40
N GLU A 201 13.07 -18.98 -2.22
CA GLU A 201 12.68 -20.16 -3.02
C GLU A 201 13.67 -20.49 -4.13
N ILE A 202 14.32 -19.49 -4.73
CA ILE A 202 15.40 -19.73 -5.70
C ILE A 202 16.75 -20.04 -5.03
N GLY A 203 16.79 -20.13 -3.70
CA GLY A 203 17.96 -20.51 -2.93
C GLY A 203 18.91 -19.36 -2.58
N ILE A 204 18.47 -18.10 -2.70
CA ILE A 204 19.26 -16.92 -2.35
C ILE A 204 18.94 -16.48 -0.92
N PRO A 205 19.93 -16.51 0.00
CA PRO A 205 19.75 -15.97 1.34
C PRO A 205 19.50 -14.46 1.34
N VAL A 206 18.65 -13.99 2.25
CA VAL A 206 18.36 -12.57 2.44
C VAL A 206 18.86 -12.12 3.79
N ILE A 207 19.57 -11.02 3.84
CA ILE A 207 20.10 -10.40 5.05
C ILE A 207 19.54 -8.97 5.15
N SER A 208 19.04 -8.57 6.30
CA SER A 208 18.59 -7.19 6.54
C SER A 208 19.79 -6.26 6.72
N TRP A 209 19.66 -5.02 6.27
CA TRP A 209 20.58 -3.93 6.51
C TRP A 209 19.81 -2.74 7.07
N ASN A 210 20.27 -2.24 8.23
CA ASN A 210 19.60 -1.17 8.96
C ASN A 210 20.45 0.12 8.93
N ILE A 211 20.09 1.06 8.05
CA ILE A 211 20.77 2.35 7.95
C ILE A 211 20.38 3.31 9.09
N TYR A 212 19.19 3.10 9.66
CA TYR A 212 18.76 3.93 10.80
C TYR A 212 19.69 3.73 12.01
N ASP A 213 20.15 2.52 12.26
CA ASP A 213 21.07 2.20 13.34
C ASP A 213 22.56 2.30 12.94
N ASP A 214 22.83 2.94 11.79
CA ASP A 214 24.17 3.16 11.23
C ASP A 214 24.98 1.87 11.05
N GLU A 215 24.30 0.77 10.64
CA GLU A 215 24.95 -0.50 10.36
C GLU A 215 25.73 -0.47 9.02
N GLU A 216 26.77 -1.30 8.92
CA GLU A 216 27.43 -1.56 7.66
C GLU A 216 26.67 -2.61 6.85
N ILE A 217 26.71 -2.50 5.52
CA ILE A 217 26.19 -3.54 4.65
C ILE A 217 26.95 -4.83 4.91
N PRO A 218 26.27 -5.96 5.16
CA PRO A 218 26.93 -7.25 5.39
C PRO A 218 27.97 -7.57 4.32
N ILE A 219 29.16 -7.95 4.75
CA ILE A 219 30.31 -8.14 3.86
C ILE A 219 30.09 -9.26 2.83
N GLU A 220 29.34 -10.29 3.24
CA GLU A 220 28.95 -11.43 2.40
C GLU A 220 27.92 -11.09 1.32
N ALA A 221 27.23 -9.96 1.45
CA ALA A 221 26.22 -9.58 0.46
C ALA A 221 26.84 -9.33 -0.91
N LYS A 222 26.23 -9.90 -1.95
CA LYS A 222 26.59 -9.72 -3.35
C LYS A 222 25.78 -8.62 -4.01
N SER A 223 24.53 -8.47 -3.62
CA SER A 223 23.60 -7.48 -4.14
C SER A 223 22.88 -6.78 -3.00
N LEU A 224 22.44 -5.56 -3.24
CA LEU A 224 21.70 -4.72 -2.30
C LEU A 224 20.39 -4.27 -2.94
N ILE A 225 19.29 -4.48 -2.24
CA ILE A 225 17.98 -3.92 -2.57
C ILE A 225 17.67 -2.81 -1.59
N ILE A 226 17.40 -1.62 -2.08
CA ILE A 226 16.95 -0.48 -1.28
C ILE A 226 15.53 -0.14 -1.71
N PRO A 227 14.52 -0.55 -0.95
CA PRO A 227 13.11 -0.33 -1.30
C PRO A 227 12.69 1.13 -1.14
N GLY A 228 11.41 1.40 -1.37
CA GLY A 228 10.81 2.69 -1.11
C GLY A 228 10.74 3.02 0.38
N GLY A 229 10.49 4.29 0.66
CA GLY A 229 10.38 4.81 2.01
C GLY A 229 10.37 6.34 2.03
N PHE A 230 10.58 6.92 3.21
CA PHE A 230 10.56 8.37 3.42
C PHE A 230 11.91 8.93 3.91
N PRO A 231 13.00 8.78 3.13
CA PRO A 231 14.32 9.26 3.56
C PRO A 231 14.37 10.78 3.79
N GLU A 232 13.49 11.56 3.18
CA GLU A 232 13.42 13.01 3.42
C GLU A 232 12.98 13.37 4.84
N LYS A 233 12.20 12.49 5.52
CA LYS A 233 11.84 12.70 6.92
C LYS A 233 13.01 12.45 7.88
N TYR A 234 13.93 11.62 7.45
CA TYR A 234 15.11 11.19 8.20
C TYR A 234 16.42 11.71 7.62
N ALA A 235 16.37 12.72 6.73
CA ALA A 235 17.53 13.18 5.97
C ALA A 235 18.71 13.63 6.85
N LYS A 236 18.43 14.33 7.96
CA LYS A 236 19.44 14.71 8.94
C LYS A 236 20.08 13.48 9.59
N HIS A 237 19.26 12.51 9.98
CA HIS A 237 19.71 11.27 10.63
C HIS A 237 20.59 10.45 9.66
N ILE A 238 20.10 10.20 8.44
CA ILE A 238 20.86 9.50 7.39
C ILE A 238 22.21 10.18 7.14
N SER A 239 22.23 11.51 7.05
CA SER A 239 23.46 12.26 6.83
C SER A 239 24.50 12.08 7.96
N SER A 240 24.08 11.73 9.17
CA SER A 240 24.93 11.41 10.30
C SER A 240 25.34 9.94 10.38
N SER A 241 24.66 9.03 9.68
CA SER A 241 24.94 7.58 9.64
C SER A 241 26.17 7.30 8.76
N LYS A 242 27.34 7.65 9.27
CA LYS A 242 28.58 7.66 8.47
C LYS A 242 29.08 6.27 8.12
N ARG A 243 28.91 5.30 9.01
CA ARG A 243 29.31 3.91 8.78
C ARG A 243 28.50 3.31 7.62
N SER A 244 27.18 3.44 7.69
CA SER A 244 26.27 3.00 6.63
C SER A 244 26.56 3.65 5.29
N LEU A 245 26.73 4.99 5.26
CA LEU A 245 26.99 5.71 4.00
C LEU A 245 28.36 5.36 3.41
N ASN A 246 29.40 5.13 4.23
CA ASN A 246 30.71 4.70 3.75
C ASN A 246 30.65 3.26 3.25
N SER A 247 29.97 2.38 3.97
CA SER A 247 29.71 1.01 3.57
C SER A 247 28.99 0.95 2.21
N LEU A 248 27.96 1.79 2.01
CA LEU A 248 27.22 1.89 0.74
C LEU A 248 28.12 2.31 -0.43
N ARG A 249 29.01 3.31 -0.23
CA ARG A 249 29.96 3.73 -1.27
C ARG A 249 30.99 2.64 -1.62
N ASN A 250 31.43 1.90 -0.62
CA ASN A 250 32.33 0.75 -0.83
C ASN A 250 31.62 -0.41 -1.52
N PHE A 251 30.37 -0.67 -1.14
CA PHE A 251 29.56 -1.71 -1.75
C PHE A 251 29.31 -1.44 -3.23
N TYR A 252 29.03 -0.19 -3.62
CA TYR A 252 28.84 0.19 -5.03
C TYR A 252 30.03 -0.22 -5.95
N LYS A 253 31.24 -0.29 -5.40
CA LYS A 253 32.43 -0.69 -6.16
C LYS A 253 32.53 -2.21 -6.41
N ARG A 254 31.78 -3.04 -5.66
CA ARG A 254 31.91 -4.51 -5.66
C ARG A 254 30.63 -5.29 -5.87
N GLY A 255 29.47 -4.65 -5.78
CA GLY A 255 28.16 -5.31 -5.82
C GLY A 255 27.14 -4.56 -6.66
N PHE A 256 26.02 -5.22 -6.91
CA PHE A 256 24.89 -4.63 -7.61
C PHE A 256 23.93 -3.99 -6.64
N ILE A 257 23.42 -2.81 -6.98
CA ILE A 257 22.41 -2.08 -6.19
C ILE A 257 21.16 -1.91 -7.04
N TYR A 258 20.04 -2.37 -6.51
CA TYR A 258 18.69 -2.05 -7.01
C TYR A 258 18.01 -1.12 -6.02
N ALA A 259 17.52 0.01 -6.48
CA ALA A 259 16.91 1.01 -5.60
C ALA A 259 15.64 1.60 -6.22
N GLU A 260 14.58 1.69 -5.43
CA GLU A 260 13.29 2.24 -5.82
C GLU A 260 12.95 3.49 -5.02
N CYS A 261 12.27 4.47 -5.64
CA CYS A 261 11.65 5.61 -4.96
C CYS A 261 12.59 6.26 -3.93
N GLY A 262 12.29 6.13 -2.62
CA GLY A 262 13.14 6.62 -1.52
C GLY A 262 14.54 6.01 -1.52
N GLY A 263 14.69 4.74 -1.92
CA GLY A 263 15.99 4.09 -2.08
C GLY A 263 16.87 4.78 -3.14
N MET A 264 16.30 5.21 -4.25
CA MET A 264 17.03 6.00 -5.26
C MET A 264 17.48 7.34 -4.67
N MET A 265 16.68 7.96 -3.81
CA MET A 265 17.06 9.22 -3.16
C MET A 265 18.26 9.05 -2.24
N LEU A 266 18.40 7.91 -1.56
CA LEU A 266 19.58 7.60 -0.75
C LEU A 266 20.86 7.52 -1.60
N LEU A 267 20.78 7.03 -2.83
CA LEU A 267 21.94 6.94 -3.73
C LEU A 267 22.40 8.32 -4.26
N GLY A 268 21.55 9.34 -4.18
CA GLY A 268 21.86 10.69 -4.64
C GLY A 268 22.91 11.41 -3.81
N GLN A 269 23.26 12.63 -4.25
CA GLN A 269 24.23 13.49 -3.55
C GLN A 269 23.62 14.10 -2.29
N SER A 270 22.36 14.55 -2.37
CA SER A 270 21.69 15.23 -1.26
C SER A 270 20.16 15.17 -1.37
N ILE A 271 19.53 15.26 -0.21
CA ILE A 271 18.09 15.50 -0.06
C ILE A 271 17.89 16.85 0.62
N GLN A 272 16.97 17.64 0.10
CA GLN A 272 16.48 18.85 0.75
C GLN A 272 15.22 18.51 1.55
N ASP A 273 15.23 18.79 2.86
CA ASP A 273 14.07 18.58 3.71
C ASP A 273 12.96 19.62 3.45
N GLN A 274 11.85 19.50 4.19
CA GLN A 274 10.71 20.42 4.07
C GLN A 274 11.00 21.84 4.52
N ASN A 275 12.09 22.07 5.28
CA ASN A 275 12.53 23.37 5.77
C ASN A 275 13.59 23.99 4.84
N GLY A 276 13.94 23.32 3.75
CA GLY A 276 14.94 23.78 2.80
C GLY A 276 16.39 23.40 3.12
N TYR A 277 16.65 22.71 4.24
CA TYR A 277 18.00 22.27 4.59
C TYR A 277 18.45 21.10 3.72
N LYS A 278 19.70 21.14 3.27
CA LYS A 278 20.30 20.10 2.43
C LYS A 278 21.14 19.14 3.25
N PHE A 279 20.88 17.86 3.12
CA PHE A 279 21.59 16.79 3.82
C PHE A 279 22.26 15.86 2.81
N LYS A 280 23.54 15.55 3.05
CA LYS A 280 24.33 14.65 2.21
C LYS A 280 23.80 13.21 2.32
N MET A 281 23.78 12.51 1.18
CA MET A 281 23.38 11.11 1.06
C MET A 281 24.55 10.26 0.55
N GLY A 282 24.27 9.13 -0.08
CA GLY A 282 25.28 8.21 -0.62
C GLY A 282 26.27 8.84 -1.59
N GLY A 283 25.82 9.75 -2.44
CA GLY A 283 26.67 10.44 -3.41
C GLY A 283 27.13 9.55 -4.57
N ILE A 284 26.43 8.44 -4.82
CA ILE A 284 26.70 7.49 -5.90
C ILE A 284 26.14 8.01 -7.22
N LEU A 285 24.92 8.53 -7.19
CA LEU A 285 24.27 9.12 -8.36
C LEU A 285 24.44 10.65 -8.34
N PRO A 286 24.68 11.30 -9.51
CA PRO A 286 24.83 12.77 -9.59
C PRO A 286 23.48 13.51 -9.49
N LEU A 287 22.62 13.06 -8.58
CA LEU A 287 21.26 13.55 -8.40
C LEU A 287 21.12 14.31 -7.07
N LYS A 288 20.33 15.38 -7.11
CA LYS A 288 19.95 16.16 -5.91
C LYS A 288 18.43 16.18 -5.84
N PHE A 289 17.88 15.84 -4.68
CA PHE A 289 16.44 15.70 -4.48
C PHE A 289 15.90 16.88 -3.66
N LYS A 290 14.77 17.42 -4.11
CA LYS A 290 14.01 18.44 -3.41
C LYS A 290 12.52 18.17 -3.57
N LYS A 291 11.69 18.72 -2.68
CA LYS A 291 10.24 18.66 -2.81
C LYS A 291 9.82 19.34 -4.12
N GLY A 292 9.05 18.64 -4.92
CA GLY A 292 8.44 19.12 -6.16
C GLY A 292 6.92 18.98 -6.14
N ASN A 293 6.29 19.29 -7.25
CA ASN A 293 4.88 18.99 -7.47
C ASN A 293 4.67 17.47 -7.51
N LEU A 294 3.57 17.02 -6.93
CA LEU A 294 3.20 15.62 -6.96
C LEU A 294 2.76 15.23 -8.37
N SER A 295 3.37 14.17 -8.91
CA SER A 295 2.91 13.49 -10.14
C SER A 295 2.81 12.00 -9.86
N VAL A 296 1.58 11.49 -9.88
CA VAL A 296 1.29 10.07 -9.64
C VAL A 296 0.64 9.50 -10.89
N GLY A 297 0.97 8.25 -11.22
CA GLY A 297 0.35 7.53 -12.32
C GLY A 297 1.20 6.33 -12.73
N TYR A 298 0.55 5.40 -13.41
CA TYR A 298 1.23 4.25 -14.00
C TYR A 298 2.14 4.68 -15.16
N ARG A 299 3.27 4.00 -15.32
CA ARG A 299 4.25 4.25 -16.37
C ARG A 299 4.73 2.92 -16.96
N TYR A 300 4.92 2.92 -18.26
CA TYR A 300 5.66 1.85 -18.91
C TYR A 300 7.16 2.12 -18.78
N ILE A 301 7.89 1.12 -18.33
CA ILE A 301 9.35 1.11 -18.34
C ILE A 301 9.77 0.26 -19.53
N LYS A 302 10.51 0.87 -20.46
CA LYS A 302 11.12 0.18 -21.59
C LYS A 302 12.53 -0.27 -21.26
#